data_e8b95f5f1926c5f67f5ae82ac9bc710f
#
_entry.id   e8b95f5f1926c5f67f5ae82ac9bc710f
#
_cell.length_a   1.000
_cell.length_b   1.000
_cell.length_c   1.000
_cell.angle_alpha   90.00
_cell.angle_beta   90.00
_cell.angle_gamma   90.00
#
_symmetry.space_group_name_H-M   'P 1'
#
loop_
_entity.id
_entity.type
_entity.pdbx_description
1 polymer ?
#
loop_
_entity_poly.entity_id
_entity_poly.type
_entity_poly.pdbx_seq_one_letter_code
_entity_poly.pdbx_strand_id
1 'polypeptide(L)'
;MKRSTSIACTSIAVVSMLSVAGCAAPDRAGTRAEESPNPENCAVQEHAMGLRWQQQSAEAQALQSQTYRIAGERLEEKVKQAKSKDLAVITDLDETAIDNTKLLARDMTACHDYSVWDTWGQWELKGSPSAIPGAAEFFQKADELGVSIYYISDRTEENLDATIASLKDLDFPQVSKDQVMLLGLPKEERRTKIQKEHKVIMQLGDTLHDFSGDYANAHLDQQRQLVEKDAKHFGDDWFILPNPTYGSWEDAELDKWDAKLETKK
;
A
#
# COMPACT_ATOMS: atom_id res chain seq x y z
N MET A 1 -64.64 -28.69 17.00
CA MET A 1 -65.21 -28.92 18.37
C MET A 1 -64.39 -27.95 19.26
N LYS A 2 -65.07 -26.85 19.70
CA LYS A 2 -65.57 -26.55 21.07
C LYS A 2 -64.35 -26.57 22.08
N ARG A 3 -64.04 -25.56 22.88
CA ARG A 3 -64.87 -24.47 23.49
C ARG A 3 -63.92 -23.37 24.02
N SER A 4 -64.38 -22.16 23.88
CA SER A 4 -64.14 -20.94 24.62
C SER A 4 -64.29 -21.08 26.12
N THR A 5 -63.50 -20.33 26.94
CA THR A 5 -64.05 -19.71 28.15
C THR A 5 -63.23 -18.50 28.57
N SER A 6 -63.85 -17.34 28.52
CA SER A 6 -63.43 -16.09 29.18
C SER A 6 -63.90 -16.14 30.63
N ILE A 7 -63.25 -15.55 31.58
CA ILE A 7 -63.78 -14.94 32.80
C ILE A 7 -62.99 -13.67 33.16
N ALA A 8 -63.79 -12.67 33.53
CA ALA A 8 -63.41 -11.26 33.74
C ALA A 8 -63.16 -10.91 35.20
N CYS A 9 -62.59 -9.73 35.38
CA CYS A 9 -62.74 -8.73 36.46
C CYS A 9 -62.38 -9.08 37.91
N THR A 10 -61.47 -8.31 38.51
CA THR A 10 -61.96 -7.34 39.54
C THR A 10 -60.80 -6.40 39.94
N SER A 11 -61.11 -5.12 39.95
CA SER A 11 -60.31 -4.01 40.44
C SER A 11 -60.30 -3.97 41.96
N ILE A 12 -59.13 -3.71 42.57
CA ILE A 12 -59.04 -3.11 43.91
C ILE A 12 -57.94 -2.09 43.91
N ALA A 13 -58.32 -0.84 44.14
CA ALA A 13 -57.38 0.28 44.41
C ALA A 13 -57.04 0.29 45.91
N VAL A 14 -55.78 0.40 46.22
CA VAL A 14 -55.33 0.86 47.54
C VAL A 14 -54.17 1.90 47.34
N VAL A 15 -54.50 3.06 47.87
CA VAL A 15 -53.53 4.20 48.01
C VAL A 15 -52.73 3.96 49.27
N SER A 16 -51.39 4.13 49.24
CA SER A 16 -50.68 4.70 50.37
C SER A 16 -49.14 4.88 50.12
N MET A 17 -48.78 6.08 50.24
CA MET A 17 -47.59 6.68 50.89
C MET A 17 -46.17 6.52 50.32
N LEU A 18 -45.62 7.73 50.13
CA LEU A 18 -44.26 8.12 49.86
C LEU A 18 -43.22 7.45 50.77
N SER A 19 -42.17 6.97 50.18
CA SER A 19 -40.82 7.02 50.77
C SER A 19 -39.84 7.35 49.65
N VAL A 20 -39.24 8.50 49.81
CA VAL A 20 -38.13 9.00 48.96
C VAL A 20 -36.90 8.23 49.39
N ALA A 21 -36.47 7.23 48.59
CA ALA A 21 -35.16 6.65 48.66
C ALA A 21 -34.37 7.12 47.43
N GLY A 22 -33.39 7.98 47.65
CA GLY A 22 -32.48 8.42 46.61
C GLY A 22 -31.69 7.21 46.06
N CYS A 23 -31.96 6.82 44.83
CA CYS A 23 -31.06 5.97 44.06
C CYS A 23 -30.08 6.86 43.33
N ALA A 24 -28.82 6.82 43.79
CA ALA A 24 -27.68 7.30 43.00
C ALA A 24 -27.72 6.56 41.65
N ALA A 25 -27.82 7.32 40.59
CA ALA A 25 -27.64 6.78 39.23
C ALA A 25 -26.16 6.34 39.08
N PRO A 26 -25.89 5.17 38.47
CA PRO A 26 -24.56 4.84 38.10
C PRO A 26 -24.05 5.86 37.06
N ASP A 27 -22.89 6.44 37.30
CA ASP A 27 -22.13 7.21 36.33
C ASP A 27 -22.13 6.45 35.00
N ARG A 28 -22.86 6.97 34.02
CA ARG A 28 -22.61 6.63 32.63
C ARG A 28 -21.23 7.19 32.33
N ALA A 29 -20.22 6.29 32.31
CA ALA A 29 -19.00 6.53 31.60
C ALA A 29 -19.39 7.02 30.21
N GLY A 30 -19.26 8.31 30.00
CA GLY A 30 -19.47 8.92 28.69
C GLY A 30 -18.50 8.25 27.74
N THR A 31 -19.05 7.51 26.82
CA THR A 31 -18.35 7.20 25.57
C THR A 31 -18.00 8.57 24.99
N ARG A 32 -16.73 8.96 25.12
CA ARG A 32 -16.19 10.10 24.42
C ARG A 32 -16.46 9.82 22.95
N ALA A 33 -17.43 10.53 22.38
CA ALA A 33 -17.58 10.56 20.94
C ALA A 33 -16.20 11.01 20.42
N GLU A 34 -15.57 10.18 19.61
CA GLU A 34 -14.40 10.62 18.86
C GLU A 34 -14.86 11.86 18.08
N GLU A 35 -14.32 13.00 18.47
CA GLU A 35 -14.54 14.25 17.74
C GLU A 35 -14.09 13.97 16.32
N SER A 36 -14.99 14.12 15.37
CA SER A 36 -14.63 14.10 13.95
C SER A 36 -13.50 15.10 13.73
N PRO A 37 -12.38 14.69 13.13
CA PRO A 37 -11.23 15.58 12.97
C PRO A 37 -11.68 16.87 12.28
N ASN A 38 -11.23 18.01 12.81
CA ASN A 38 -11.54 19.29 12.20
C ASN A 38 -10.79 19.39 10.86
N PRO A 39 -11.48 19.48 9.70
CA PRO A 39 -10.85 19.52 8.40
C PRO A 39 -9.85 20.69 8.21
N GLU A 40 -9.97 21.76 9.02
CA GLU A 40 -9.10 22.94 8.93
C GLU A 40 -7.66 22.70 9.42
N ASN A 41 -7.37 21.59 10.11
CA ASN A 41 -6.05 21.24 10.63
C ASN A 41 -5.59 19.84 10.26
N CYS A 42 -6.01 19.35 9.12
CA CYS A 42 -5.70 18.00 8.67
C CYS A 42 -4.49 18.01 7.73
N ALA A 43 -3.28 17.86 8.27
CA ALA A 43 -2.03 17.92 7.51
C ALA A 43 -1.99 16.87 6.38
N VAL A 44 -2.50 15.66 6.60
CA VAL A 44 -2.51 14.61 5.56
C VAL A 44 -3.32 15.00 4.31
N GLN A 45 -4.20 16.01 4.37
CA GLN A 45 -4.89 16.53 3.19
C GLN A 45 -3.95 17.21 2.18
N GLU A 46 -2.74 17.57 2.55
CA GLU A 46 -1.72 18.09 1.62
C GLU A 46 -1.34 17.03 0.59
N HIS A 47 -1.42 15.76 0.92
CA HIS A 47 -1.17 14.62 0.02
C HIS A 47 -2.34 14.30 -0.92
N ALA A 48 -3.49 14.97 -0.77
CA ALA A 48 -4.71 14.64 -1.52
C ALA A 48 -4.56 14.69 -3.04
N MET A 49 -3.72 15.57 -3.59
CA MET A 49 -3.50 15.65 -5.04
C MET A 49 -2.70 14.46 -5.56
N GLY A 50 -1.64 14.05 -4.85
CA GLY A 50 -0.86 12.87 -5.18
C GLY A 50 -1.72 11.61 -5.17
N LEU A 51 -2.47 11.41 -4.08
CA LEU A 51 -3.34 10.25 -3.95
C LEU A 51 -4.48 10.21 -4.99
N ARG A 52 -5.12 11.35 -5.30
CA ARG A 52 -6.11 11.40 -6.38
C ARG A 52 -5.51 11.06 -7.73
N TRP A 53 -4.32 11.58 -8.02
CA TRP A 53 -3.64 11.27 -9.27
C TRP A 53 -3.33 9.77 -9.36
N GLN A 54 -2.77 9.17 -8.31
CA GLN A 54 -2.44 7.75 -8.28
C GLN A 54 -3.68 6.87 -8.45
N GLN A 55 -4.76 7.19 -7.73
CA GLN A 55 -5.95 6.32 -7.67
C GLN A 55 -6.91 6.53 -8.85
N GLN A 56 -7.04 7.75 -9.36
CA GLN A 56 -8.15 8.13 -10.25
C GLN A 56 -7.74 8.58 -11.64
N SER A 57 -6.45 8.92 -11.86
CA SER A 57 -6.06 9.45 -13.17
C SER A 57 -5.82 8.34 -14.20
N ALA A 58 -6.27 8.57 -15.42
CA ALA A 58 -5.95 7.70 -16.55
C ALA A 58 -4.45 7.76 -16.90
N GLU A 59 -3.79 8.86 -16.58
CA GLU A 59 -2.34 9.04 -16.77
C GLU A 59 -1.53 8.12 -15.87
N ALA A 60 -1.93 7.96 -14.59
CA ALA A 60 -1.29 7.00 -13.68
C ALA A 60 -1.44 5.58 -14.23
N GLN A 61 -2.65 5.17 -14.61
CA GLN A 61 -2.91 3.88 -15.22
C GLN A 61 -2.08 3.66 -16.49
N ALA A 62 -1.99 4.68 -17.35
CA ALA A 62 -1.20 4.60 -18.59
C ALA A 62 0.30 4.42 -18.31
N LEU A 63 0.85 5.16 -17.34
CA LEU A 63 2.26 5.02 -16.94
C LEU A 63 2.55 3.65 -16.34
N GLN A 64 1.70 3.14 -15.46
CA GLN A 64 1.83 1.82 -14.85
C GLN A 64 1.81 0.72 -15.93
N SER A 65 0.78 0.71 -16.79
CA SER A 65 0.65 -0.24 -17.90
C SER A 65 1.82 -0.16 -18.88
N GLN A 66 2.28 1.07 -19.20
CA GLN A 66 3.44 1.29 -20.06
C GLN A 66 4.71 0.70 -19.45
N THR A 67 4.94 0.94 -18.16
CA THR A 67 6.12 0.44 -17.44
C THR A 67 6.17 -1.09 -17.49
N TYR A 68 5.07 -1.77 -17.14
CA TYR A 68 5.01 -3.24 -17.18
C TYR A 68 5.11 -3.81 -18.58
N ARG A 69 4.50 -3.16 -19.59
CA ARG A 69 4.63 -3.60 -20.99
C ARG A 69 6.08 -3.54 -21.47
N ILE A 70 6.77 -2.43 -21.23
CA ILE A 70 8.17 -2.26 -21.61
C ILE A 70 9.06 -3.24 -20.83
N ALA A 71 8.81 -3.41 -19.53
CA ALA A 71 9.51 -4.40 -18.70
C ALA A 71 9.34 -5.83 -19.29
N GLY A 72 8.13 -6.19 -19.70
CA GLY A 72 7.86 -7.49 -20.34
C GLY A 72 8.60 -7.69 -21.66
N GLU A 73 8.66 -6.68 -22.52
CA GLU A 73 9.45 -6.71 -23.76
C GLU A 73 10.96 -6.89 -23.49
N ARG A 74 11.48 -6.13 -22.52
CA ARG A 74 12.89 -6.24 -22.09
C ARG A 74 13.21 -7.57 -21.42
N LEU A 75 12.27 -8.11 -20.63
CA LEU A 75 12.43 -9.42 -20.00
C LEU A 75 12.62 -10.52 -21.07
N GLU A 76 11.77 -10.54 -22.09
CA GLU A 76 11.92 -11.49 -23.20
C GLU A 76 13.29 -11.39 -23.90
N GLU A 77 13.76 -10.17 -24.15
CA GLU A 77 15.07 -9.95 -24.76
C GLU A 77 16.20 -10.46 -23.85
N LYS A 78 16.14 -10.15 -22.55
CA LYS A 78 17.16 -10.58 -21.58
C LYS A 78 17.18 -12.10 -21.43
N VAL A 79 16.04 -12.76 -21.40
CA VAL A 79 15.93 -14.22 -21.35
C VAL A 79 16.52 -14.86 -22.61
N LYS A 80 16.22 -14.34 -23.80
CA LYS A 80 16.79 -14.83 -25.08
C LYS A 80 18.33 -14.67 -25.15
N GLN A 81 18.86 -13.64 -24.52
CA GLN A 81 20.32 -13.36 -24.51
C GLN A 81 21.06 -14.07 -23.37
N ALA A 82 20.34 -14.53 -22.35
CA ALA A 82 20.94 -15.13 -21.17
C ALA A 82 21.60 -16.48 -21.48
N LYS A 83 22.78 -16.70 -20.92
CA LYS A 83 23.46 -18.00 -20.96
C LYS A 83 23.09 -18.88 -19.76
N SER A 84 22.72 -18.28 -18.65
CA SER A 84 22.21 -18.97 -17.45
C SER A 84 20.74 -19.30 -17.63
N LYS A 85 20.31 -20.40 -16.98
CA LYS A 85 18.91 -20.77 -16.83
C LYS A 85 18.34 -20.35 -15.47
N ASP A 86 19.21 -20.00 -14.54
CA ASP A 86 18.82 -19.60 -13.17
C ASP A 86 18.62 -18.09 -13.12
N LEU A 87 17.60 -17.61 -13.84
CA LEU A 87 17.26 -16.19 -13.95
C LEU A 87 16.23 -15.81 -12.90
N ALA A 88 16.32 -14.59 -12.37
CA ALA A 88 15.32 -14.07 -11.46
C ALA A 88 14.93 -12.62 -11.77
N VAL A 89 13.68 -12.31 -11.45
CA VAL A 89 13.13 -10.97 -11.29
C VAL A 89 12.88 -10.73 -9.81
N ILE A 90 13.20 -9.53 -9.33
CA ILE A 90 12.85 -9.05 -7.99
C ILE A 90 11.85 -7.91 -8.14
N THR A 91 10.78 -7.95 -7.37
CA THR A 91 9.78 -6.88 -7.33
C THR A 91 9.48 -6.49 -5.90
N ASP A 92 9.27 -5.19 -5.67
CA ASP A 92 8.54 -4.73 -4.52
C ASP A 92 7.04 -5.05 -4.66
N LEU A 93 6.25 -4.86 -3.58
CA LEU A 93 4.81 -5.12 -3.57
C LEU A 93 4.00 -3.82 -3.58
N ASP A 94 4.16 -2.99 -2.57
CA ASP A 94 3.25 -1.88 -2.27
C ASP A 94 3.50 -0.72 -3.25
N GLU A 95 2.45 -0.25 -3.93
CA GLU A 95 2.48 0.72 -5.04
C GLU A 95 3.36 0.33 -6.24
N THR A 96 3.92 -0.89 -6.18
CA THR A 96 4.65 -1.53 -7.27
C THR A 96 3.80 -2.63 -7.93
N ALA A 97 3.60 -3.75 -7.27
CA ALA A 97 2.79 -4.86 -7.79
C ALA A 97 1.31 -4.72 -7.41
N ILE A 98 1.02 -4.15 -6.26
CA ILE A 98 -0.32 -3.99 -5.69
C ILE A 98 -0.60 -2.55 -5.28
N ASP A 99 -1.86 -2.15 -5.41
CA ASP A 99 -2.40 -0.82 -5.13
C ASP A 99 -3.06 -0.79 -3.75
N ASN A 100 -2.51 0.01 -2.84
CA ASN A 100 -3.03 0.22 -1.49
C ASN A 100 -3.75 1.57 -1.33
N THR A 101 -4.00 2.30 -2.39
CA THR A 101 -4.62 3.63 -2.34
C THR A 101 -5.96 3.67 -1.61
N LYS A 102 -6.64 2.53 -1.46
CA LYS A 102 -7.87 2.43 -0.65
C LYS A 102 -7.60 2.63 0.83
N LEU A 103 -6.49 2.11 1.36
CA LEU A 103 -6.05 2.37 2.73
C LEU A 103 -5.72 3.84 2.91
N LEU A 104 -4.87 4.39 2.03
CA LEU A 104 -4.42 5.77 2.09
C LEU A 104 -5.59 6.75 2.02
N ALA A 105 -6.58 6.49 1.16
CA ALA A 105 -7.80 7.30 1.04
C ALA A 105 -8.67 7.23 2.30
N ARG A 106 -8.79 6.05 2.93
CA ARG A 106 -9.48 5.90 4.20
C ARG A 106 -8.83 6.76 5.29
N ASP A 107 -7.52 6.65 5.43
CA ASP A 107 -6.77 7.35 6.47
C ASP A 107 -6.82 8.87 6.23
N MET A 108 -6.60 9.31 5.01
CA MET A 108 -6.76 10.72 4.64
C MET A 108 -8.17 11.25 4.95
N THR A 109 -9.23 10.48 4.67
CA THR A 109 -10.61 10.88 4.95
C THR A 109 -10.89 10.96 6.45
N ALA A 110 -10.24 10.11 7.24
CA ALA A 110 -10.29 10.11 8.70
C ALA A 110 -9.36 11.16 9.34
N CYS A 111 -8.63 11.94 8.55
CA CYS A 111 -7.56 12.83 9.00
C CYS A 111 -6.48 12.10 9.82
N HIS A 112 -6.21 10.85 9.44
CA HIS A 112 -5.15 10.03 9.99
C HIS A 112 -3.95 10.06 9.04
N ASP A 113 -2.78 10.31 9.61
CA ASP A 113 -1.55 10.34 8.82
C ASP A 113 -1.11 8.91 8.51
N TYR A 114 -1.25 8.49 7.26
CA TYR A 114 -0.88 7.15 6.82
C TYR A 114 0.64 6.92 6.78
N SER A 115 1.45 7.97 6.80
CA SER A 115 2.91 7.88 6.81
C SER A 115 3.47 7.45 8.18
N VAL A 116 2.64 7.39 9.23
CA VAL A 116 3.03 6.79 10.52
C VAL A 116 2.93 5.26 10.53
N TRP A 117 2.40 4.64 9.47
CA TRP A 117 2.38 3.20 9.19
C TRP A 117 1.61 2.31 10.18
N ASP A 118 0.89 2.87 11.15
CA ASP A 118 0.22 2.13 12.23
C ASP A 118 -1.07 1.41 11.79
N THR A 119 -1.63 1.78 10.63
CA THR A 119 -2.82 1.16 10.02
C THR A 119 -2.48 0.02 9.06
N TRP A 120 -1.24 -0.04 8.58
CA TRP A 120 -0.81 -0.96 7.54
C TRP A 120 -0.92 -2.43 7.95
N GLY A 121 -0.49 -2.79 9.15
CA GLY A 121 -0.60 -4.17 9.60
C GLY A 121 -2.04 -4.72 9.60
N GLN A 122 -3.04 -3.86 9.89
CA GLN A 122 -4.44 -4.25 9.79
C GLN A 122 -4.91 -4.37 8.34
N TRP A 123 -4.42 -3.49 7.45
CA TRP A 123 -4.69 -3.55 6.02
C TRP A 123 -4.11 -4.81 5.38
N GLU A 124 -2.88 -5.16 5.70
CA GLU A 124 -2.22 -6.38 5.24
C GLU A 124 -3.02 -7.64 5.59
N LEU A 125 -3.65 -7.67 6.79
CA LEU A 125 -4.46 -8.79 7.26
C LEU A 125 -5.87 -8.85 6.67
N LYS A 126 -6.49 -7.71 6.37
CA LYS A 126 -7.95 -7.62 6.10
C LYS A 126 -8.29 -6.82 4.84
N GLY A 127 -7.33 -6.11 4.28
CA GLY A 127 -7.51 -5.30 3.10
C GLY A 127 -7.70 -6.13 1.84
N SER A 128 -8.20 -5.49 0.82
CA SER A 128 -8.36 -6.08 -0.52
C SER A 128 -7.68 -5.14 -1.53
N PRO A 129 -6.35 -5.20 -1.64
CA PRO A 129 -5.63 -4.45 -2.66
C PRO A 129 -6.05 -4.92 -4.06
N SER A 130 -5.76 -4.13 -5.08
CA SER A 130 -5.87 -4.55 -6.47
C SER A 130 -4.48 -4.67 -7.09
N ALA A 131 -4.33 -5.43 -8.16
CA ALA A 131 -3.08 -5.42 -8.91
C ALA A 131 -2.87 -4.05 -9.58
N ILE A 132 -1.63 -3.58 -9.59
CA ILE A 132 -1.23 -2.44 -10.42
C ILE A 132 -1.44 -2.82 -11.89
N PRO A 133 -1.99 -1.92 -12.73
CA PRO A 133 -2.24 -2.19 -14.14
C PRO A 133 -1.01 -2.72 -14.90
N GLY A 134 -1.12 -3.92 -15.44
CA GLY A 134 -0.06 -4.63 -16.16
C GLY A 134 0.81 -5.56 -15.30
N ALA A 135 0.68 -5.52 -13.96
CA ALA A 135 1.52 -6.33 -13.07
C ALA A 135 1.27 -7.84 -13.23
N ALA A 136 0.00 -8.26 -13.20
CA ALA A 136 -0.34 -9.69 -13.30
C ALA A 136 0.14 -10.30 -14.61
N GLU A 137 -0.08 -9.61 -15.72
CA GLU A 137 0.36 -10.05 -17.06
C GLU A 137 1.89 -10.14 -17.15
N PHE A 138 2.60 -9.20 -16.53
CA PHE A 138 4.07 -9.23 -16.48
C PHE A 138 4.59 -10.43 -15.68
N PHE A 139 4.03 -10.67 -14.49
CA PHE A 139 4.50 -11.78 -13.66
C PHE A 139 4.12 -13.14 -14.27
N GLN A 140 2.94 -13.29 -14.89
CA GLN A 140 2.58 -14.48 -15.64
C GLN A 140 3.54 -14.74 -16.80
N LYS A 141 3.91 -13.68 -17.53
CA LYS A 141 4.92 -13.80 -18.59
C LYS A 141 6.29 -14.22 -18.05
N ALA A 142 6.72 -13.70 -16.90
CA ALA A 142 7.99 -14.10 -16.27
C ALA A 142 7.98 -15.59 -15.90
N ASP A 143 6.86 -16.07 -15.35
CA ASP A 143 6.66 -17.48 -15.02
C ASP A 143 6.68 -18.38 -16.27
N GLU A 144 5.96 -18.00 -17.32
CA GLU A 144 5.95 -18.72 -18.62
C GLU A 144 7.35 -18.80 -19.26
N LEU A 145 8.19 -17.79 -19.04
CA LEU A 145 9.58 -17.76 -19.51
C LEU A 145 10.53 -18.56 -18.62
N GLY A 146 10.05 -19.14 -17.52
CA GLY A 146 10.84 -19.91 -16.56
C GLY A 146 11.78 -19.05 -15.72
N VAL A 147 11.43 -17.78 -15.49
CA VAL A 147 12.17 -16.85 -14.65
C VAL A 147 11.61 -16.93 -13.23
N SER A 148 12.50 -17.08 -12.24
CA SER A 148 12.09 -17.05 -10.83
C SER A 148 11.64 -15.65 -10.42
N ILE A 149 10.55 -15.56 -9.64
CA ILE A 149 10.00 -14.28 -9.17
C ILE A 149 10.14 -14.20 -7.66
N TYR A 150 10.74 -13.11 -7.17
CA TYR A 150 10.87 -12.82 -5.76
C TYR A 150 10.17 -11.52 -5.42
N TYR A 151 9.24 -11.59 -4.49
CA TYR A 151 8.44 -10.49 -3.95
C TYR A 151 9.08 -10.01 -2.65
N ILE A 152 9.73 -8.84 -2.66
CA ILE A 152 10.42 -8.27 -1.50
C ILE A 152 9.64 -7.03 -1.03
N SER A 153 9.05 -7.08 0.15
CA SER A 153 8.27 -5.96 0.68
C SER A 153 8.64 -5.65 2.13
N ASP A 154 8.40 -4.43 2.57
CA ASP A 154 8.52 -4.02 3.95
C ASP A 154 7.23 -4.21 4.76
N ARG A 155 6.29 -5.03 4.27
CA ARG A 155 5.14 -5.53 5.01
C ARG A 155 5.59 -6.35 6.21
N THR A 156 4.75 -6.38 7.23
CA THR A 156 5.01 -7.05 8.51
C THR A 156 5.22 -8.56 8.33
N GLU A 157 6.30 -9.12 8.88
CA GLU A 157 6.64 -10.53 8.73
C GLU A 157 5.55 -11.45 9.31
N GLU A 158 4.90 -11.06 10.40
CA GLU A 158 3.79 -11.79 11.01
C GLU A 158 2.57 -11.92 10.08
N ASN A 159 2.45 -11.05 9.08
CA ASN A 159 1.37 -11.04 8.10
C ASN A 159 1.71 -11.81 6.80
N LEU A 160 2.78 -12.61 6.80
CA LEU A 160 3.25 -13.34 5.60
C LEU A 160 2.15 -14.22 4.97
N ASP A 161 1.42 -14.99 5.78
CA ASP A 161 0.38 -15.88 5.24
C ASP A 161 -0.79 -15.09 4.63
N ALA A 162 -1.15 -13.93 5.19
CA ALA A 162 -2.17 -13.04 4.65
C ALA A 162 -1.69 -12.36 3.36
N THR A 163 -0.45 -11.90 3.33
CA THR A 163 0.17 -11.34 2.11
C THR A 163 0.19 -12.37 0.98
N ILE A 164 0.63 -13.61 1.26
CA ILE A 164 0.60 -14.73 0.30
C ILE A 164 -0.83 -14.97 -0.22
N ALA A 165 -1.83 -14.96 0.66
CA ALA A 165 -3.22 -15.13 0.25
C ALA A 165 -3.68 -14.02 -0.70
N SER A 166 -3.42 -12.75 -0.35
CA SER A 166 -3.75 -11.59 -1.20
C SER A 166 -3.10 -11.66 -2.58
N LEU A 167 -1.82 -12.05 -2.66
CA LEU A 167 -1.13 -12.18 -3.95
C LEU A 167 -1.70 -13.32 -4.81
N LYS A 168 -2.10 -14.42 -4.19
CA LYS A 168 -2.79 -15.53 -4.89
C LYS A 168 -4.17 -15.14 -5.39
N ASP A 169 -4.92 -14.36 -4.61
CA ASP A 169 -6.23 -13.83 -5.02
C ASP A 169 -6.13 -12.87 -6.22
N LEU A 170 -4.93 -12.30 -6.45
CA LEU A 170 -4.61 -11.47 -7.61
C LEU A 170 -3.99 -12.25 -8.77
N ASP A 171 -4.03 -13.59 -8.72
CA ASP A 171 -3.45 -14.49 -9.74
C ASP A 171 -1.95 -14.30 -9.99
N PHE A 172 -1.19 -13.85 -8.99
CA PHE A 172 0.26 -13.75 -9.12
C PHE A 172 0.90 -15.14 -9.01
N PRO A 173 1.83 -15.47 -9.93
CA PRO A 173 2.49 -16.78 -9.95
C PRO A 173 3.60 -16.89 -8.90
N GLN A 174 4.05 -18.12 -8.63
CA GLN A 174 5.19 -18.45 -7.77
C GLN A 174 5.08 -17.87 -6.35
N VAL A 175 3.87 -17.60 -5.85
CA VAL A 175 3.65 -17.04 -4.50
C VAL A 175 3.78 -18.14 -3.46
N SER A 176 4.94 -18.21 -2.82
CA SER A 176 5.27 -19.15 -1.75
C SER A 176 6.06 -18.47 -0.62
N LYS A 177 6.25 -19.16 0.51
CA LYS A 177 7.06 -18.65 1.64
C LYS A 177 8.54 -18.44 1.28
N ASP A 178 9.04 -19.13 0.26
CA ASP A 178 10.42 -18.98 -0.19
C ASP A 178 10.61 -17.77 -1.12
N GLN A 179 9.54 -17.35 -1.79
CA GLN A 179 9.57 -16.28 -2.78
C GLN A 179 9.01 -14.94 -2.28
N VAL A 180 8.24 -14.95 -1.18
CA VAL A 180 7.73 -13.73 -0.54
C VAL A 180 8.59 -13.42 0.68
N MET A 181 9.36 -12.35 0.60
CA MET A 181 10.33 -11.94 1.63
C MET A 181 9.90 -10.61 2.24
N LEU A 182 9.31 -10.67 3.43
CA LEU A 182 8.80 -9.50 4.14
C LEU A 182 9.86 -8.85 5.06
N LEU A 183 9.44 -7.84 5.84
CA LEU A 183 10.31 -7.08 6.75
C LEU A 183 10.97 -8.02 7.79
N GLY A 184 12.26 -7.86 7.96
CA GLY A 184 13.09 -8.63 8.88
C GLY A 184 14.55 -8.28 8.67
N LEU A 185 15.01 -8.45 7.44
CA LEU A 185 16.33 -7.96 7.00
C LEU A 185 16.15 -6.79 6.03
N PRO A 186 17.13 -5.88 5.95
CA PRO A 186 17.11 -4.81 4.92
C PRO A 186 16.89 -5.37 3.52
N LYS A 187 16.19 -4.64 2.64
CA LYS A 187 15.93 -5.06 1.25
C LYS A 187 17.21 -5.47 0.51
N GLU A 188 18.32 -4.75 0.73
CA GLU A 188 19.62 -5.08 0.14
C GLU A 188 20.13 -6.47 0.52
N GLU A 189 19.98 -6.86 1.77
CA GLU A 189 20.41 -8.19 2.23
C GLU A 189 19.51 -9.29 1.66
N ARG A 190 18.20 -9.03 1.52
CA ARG A 190 17.25 -9.96 0.87
C ARG A 190 17.60 -10.12 -0.61
N ARG A 191 17.88 -9.03 -1.34
CA ARG A 191 18.37 -9.08 -2.73
C ARG A 191 19.68 -9.86 -2.86
N THR A 192 20.62 -9.60 -1.97
CA THR A 192 21.92 -10.30 -1.96
C THR A 192 21.79 -11.81 -1.77
N LYS A 193 20.81 -12.27 -0.99
CA LYS A 193 20.54 -13.72 -0.87
C LYS A 193 20.10 -14.32 -2.20
N ILE A 194 19.17 -13.66 -2.90
CA ILE A 194 18.67 -14.11 -4.20
C ILE A 194 19.80 -14.12 -5.24
N GLN A 195 20.65 -13.09 -5.25
CA GLN A 195 21.77 -12.95 -6.18
C GLN A 195 22.86 -14.03 -6.03
N LYS A 196 22.91 -14.71 -4.88
CA LYS A 196 23.82 -15.86 -4.68
C LYS A 196 23.36 -17.12 -5.42
N GLU A 197 22.07 -17.27 -5.63
CA GLU A 197 21.46 -18.46 -6.20
C GLU A 197 20.98 -18.21 -7.64
N HIS A 198 20.65 -16.97 -7.98
CA HIS A 198 20.09 -16.59 -9.26
C HIS A 198 20.83 -15.41 -9.88
N LYS A 199 20.83 -15.39 -11.20
CA LYS A 199 21.19 -14.18 -11.95
C LYS A 199 19.93 -13.27 -12.00
N VAL A 200 19.89 -12.24 -11.14
CA VAL A 200 18.86 -11.21 -11.21
C VAL A 200 19.04 -10.41 -12.50
N ILE A 201 18.02 -10.42 -13.34
CA ILE A 201 18.02 -9.75 -14.65
C ILE A 201 17.10 -8.54 -14.71
N MET A 202 16.24 -8.37 -13.72
CA MET A 202 15.30 -7.24 -13.64
C MET A 202 14.86 -6.99 -12.20
N GLN A 203 14.66 -5.71 -11.88
CA GLN A 203 14.07 -5.25 -10.61
C GLN A 203 12.95 -4.26 -10.90
N LEU A 204 11.87 -4.32 -10.12
CA LEU A 204 10.74 -3.41 -10.18
C LEU A 204 10.47 -2.85 -8.78
N GLY A 205 10.17 -1.56 -8.70
CA GLY A 205 9.93 -0.84 -7.46
C GLY A 205 9.30 0.52 -7.72
N ASP A 206 8.72 1.13 -6.70
CA ASP A 206 8.21 2.50 -6.74
C ASP A 206 9.16 3.49 -6.05
N THR A 207 10.09 2.96 -5.24
CA THR A 207 11.09 3.74 -4.54
C THR A 207 12.51 3.34 -4.95
N LEU A 208 13.45 4.29 -4.85
CA LEU A 208 14.82 4.06 -5.33
C LEU A 208 15.58 2.99 -4.52
N HIS A 209 15.27 2.81 -3.25
CA HIS A 209 15.90 1.78 -2.41
C HIS A 209 15.49 0.34 -2.79
N ASP A 210 14.47 0.17 -3.62
CA ASP A 210 14.10 -1.12 -4.21
C ASP A 210 15.17 -1.64 -5.16
N PHE A 211 15.97 -0.76 -5.72
CA PHE A 211 17.00 -1.09 -6.70
C PHE A 211 18.40 -1.23 -6.10
N SER A 212 18.79 -0.33 -5.19
CA SER A 212 20.10 -0.37 -4.53
C SER A 212 20.04 0.19 -3.11
N GLY A 213 20.83 -0.39 -2.21
CA GLY A 213 21.03 0.11 -0.85
C GLY A 213 21.68 1.50 -0.80
N ASP A 214 22.38 1.94 -1.87
CA ASP A 214 22.96 3.27 -1.96
C ASP A 214 21.93 4.39 -1.79
N TYR A 215 20.67 4.13 -2.12
CA TYR A 215 19.58 5.09 -2.00
C TYR A 215 18.92 5.14 -0.61
N ALA A 216 19.06 4.10 0.20
CA ALA A 216 18.25 3.91 1.41
C ALA A 216 18.39 5.03 2.46
N ASN A 217 19.57 5.68 2.56
CA ASN A 217 19.83 6.77 3.50
C ASN A 217 20.38 8.02 2.81
N ALA A 218 20.24 8.12 1.51
CA ALA A 218 20.75 9.25 0.73
C ALA A 218 19.77 10.42 0.82
N HIS A 219 20.30 11.64 1.03
CA HIS A 219 19.50 12.87 0.89
C HIS A 219 19.05 13.07 -0.57
N LEU A 220 18.00 13.83 -0.81
CA LEU A 220 17.39 14.01 -2.14
C LEU A 220 18.39 14.42 -3.22
N ASP A 221 19.31 15.34 -2.93
CA ASP A 221 20.33 15.77 -3.88
C ASP A 221 21.32 14.64 -4.23
N GLN A 222 21.67 13.82 -3.26
CA GLN A 222 22.47 12.63 -3.48
C GLN A 222 21.70 11.58 -4.29
N GLN A 223 20.42 11.38 -3.99
CA GLN A 223 19.56 10.48 -4.79
C GLN A 223 19.50 10.92 -6.26
N ARG A 224 19.38 12.23 -6.54
CA ARG A 224 19.41 12.76 -7.91
C ARG A 224 20.71 12.45 -8.62
N GLN A 225 21.86 12.62 -7.95
CA GLN A 225 23.17 12.28 -8.50
C GLN A 225 23.32 10.77 -8.76
N LEU A 226 22.79 9.93 -7.87
CA LEU A 226 22.79 8.48 -8.06
C LEU A 226 21.91 8.07 -9.24
N VAL A 227 20.75 8.70 -9.42
CA VAL A 227 19.88 8.46 -10.59
C VAL A 227 20.61 8.80 -11.89
N GLU A 228 21.36 9.90 -11.95
CA GLU A 228 22.19 10.24 -13.12
C GLU A 228 23.28 9.20 -13.38
N LYS A 229 23.97 8.75 -12.33
CA LYS A 229 25.00 7.71 -12.39
C LYS A 229 24.43 6.38 -12.91
N ASP A 230 23.26 6.01 -12.42
CA ASP A 230 22.61 4.74 -12.68
C ASP A 230 21.60 4.80 -13.86
N ALA A 231 21.57 5.92 -14.60
CA ALA A 231 20.59 6.20 -15.64
C ALA A 231 20.42 5.09 -16.68
N LYS A 232 21.50 4.32 -16.98
CA LYS A 232 21.47 3.20 -17.92
C LYS A 232 20.64 2.00 -17.44
N HIS A 233 20.39 1.89 -16.13
CA HIS A 233 19.58 0.81 -15.55
C HIS A 233 18.08 1.08 -15.70
N PHE A 234 17.67 2.35 -15.56
CA PHE A 234 16.25 2.70 -15.66
C PHE A 234 15.73 2.48 -17.09
N GLY A 235 14.68 1.61 -17.19
CA GLY A 235 14.11 1.17 -18.46
C GLY A 235 14.89 0.03 -19.15
N ASP A 236 15.97 -0.50 -18.53
CA ASP A 236 16.68 -1.69 -18.98
C ASP A 236 16.48 -2.88 -18.01
N ASP A 237 17.05 -2.77 -16.83
CA ASP A 237 16.94 -3.80 -15.78
C ASP A 237 16.31 -3.27 -14.49
N TRP A 238 16.06 -1.96 -14.38
CA TRP A 238 15.32 -1.31 -13.32
C TRP A 238 14.09 -0.62 -13.87
N PHE A 239 12.91 -0.96 -13.35
CA PHE A 239 11.62 -0.40 -13.76
C PHE A 239 10.95 0.25 -12.56
N ILE A 240 10.90 1.59 -12.56
CA ILE A 240 10.28 2.37 -11.51
C ILE A 240 8.81 2.64 -11.84
N LEU A 241 7.94 2.39 -10.86
CA LEU A 241 6.50 2.69 -10.91
C LEU A 241 6.26 4.07 -10.28
N PRO A 242 5.24 4.81 -10.75
CA PRO A 242 4.92 6.09 -10.13
C PRO A 242 4.27 5.89 -8.76
N ASN A 243 4.79 6.60 -7.75
CA ASN A 243 4.15 6.73 -6.43
C ASN A 243 4.26 8.18 -5.92
N PRO A 244 3.21 9.00 -6.07
CA PRO A 244 3.15 10.36 -5.56
C PRO A 244 2.49 10.45 -4.17
N THR A 245 2.40 9.35 -3.42
CA THR A 245 1.63 9.31 -2.16
C THR A 245 2.50 9.32 -0.92
N TYR A 246 3.68 8.73 -0.99
CA TYR A 246 4.69 8.73 0.09
C TYR A 246 6.09 8.45 -0.49
N GLY A 247 7.12 8.86 0.24
CA GLY A 247 8.50 8.63 -0.16
C GLY A 247 9.46 9.59 0.53
N SER A 248 10.75 9.43 0.30
CA SER A 248 11.81 10.26 0.91
C SER A 248 11.74 11.75 0.54
N TRP A 249 10.86 12.14 -0.36
CA TRP A 249 10.66 13.49 -0.89
C TRP A 249 9.49 14.23 -0.24
N GLU A 250 8.67 13.57 0.57
CA GLU A 250 7.40 14.12 1.07
C GLU A 250 7.55 15.40 1.89
N ASP A 251 8.64 15.53 2.67
CA ASP A 251 8.95 16.72 3.48
C ASP A 251 9.78 17.78 2.73
N ALA A 252 10.02 17.62 1.44
CA ALA A 252 10.86 18.53 0.69
C ALA A 252 10.18 19.88 0.46
N GLU A 253 10.90 20.97 0.75
CA GLU A 253 10.43 22.31 0.41
C GLU A 253 10.30 22.49 -1.11
N LEU A 254 9.20 23.12 -1.54
CA LEU A 254 8.97 23.44 -2.94
C LEU A 254 9.72 24.71 -3.33
N ASP A 255 10.42 24.65 -4.46
CA ASP A 255 10.98 25.85 -5.09
C ASP A 255 9.86 26.74 -5.62
N LYS A 256 9.95 28.04 -5.33
CA LYS A 256 8.95 29.01 -5.74
C LYS A 256 9.56 30.09 -6.63
N TRP A 257 8.77 30.54 -7.57
CA TRP A 257 9.11 31.69 -8.38
C TRP A 257 8.92 32.99 -7.60
N ASP A 258 10.00 33.78 -7.40
CA ASP A 258 10.01 34.96 -6.56
C ASP A 258 9.48 36.25 -7.22
N ALA A 259 9.11 36.23 -8.51
CA ALA A 259 8.62 37.42 -9.21
C ALA A 259 7.22 37.80 -8.69
N LYS A 260 6.97 39.11 -8.60
CA LYS A 260 5.63 39.63 -8.31
C LYS A 260 4.69 39.31 -9.47
N LEU A 261 3.61 38.61 -9.15
CA LEU A 261 2.56 38.34 -10.12
C LEU A 261 1.65 39.56 -10.25
N GLU A 262 1.52 40.10 -11.48
CA GLU A 262 0.49 41.08 -11.82
C GLU A 262 -0.78 40.33 -12.22
N THR A 263 -1.76 40.29 -11.32
CA THR A 263 -3.09 39.77 -11.70
C THR A 263 -3.81 40.79 -12.57
N LYS A 264 -4.01 40.46 -13.84
CA LYS A 264 -4.95 41.23 -14.68
C LYS A 264 -6.35 41.11 -14.05
N LYS A 265 -6.94 42.24 -13.69
CA LYS A 265 -8.34 42.32 -13.23
C LYS A 265 -9.29 42.02 -14.36
#